data_6cad20177a668b61571784a87325044c
#
_entry.id   6cad20177a668b61571784a87325044c
#
_cell.length_a   1.000
_cell.length_b   1.000
_cell.length_c   1.000
_cell.angle_alpha   90.00
_cell.angle_beta   90.00
_cell.angle_gamma   90.00
#
_symmetry.space_group_name_H-M   'P 1'
#
loop_
_entity.id
_entity.type
_entity.pdbx_description
1 polymer ?
#
loop_
_entity_poly.entity_id
_entity_poly.type
_entity_poly.pdbx_seq_one_letter_code
_entity_poly.pdbx_strand_id
1 'polypeptide(L)'
;MFTYEIAQPTATMLLKEILDLETGQGIDLQSFLTRDLGLVMKDRGELASRYARDSGSPWLVCALCMAPVILVRTMERRFHFRHHPREEAEQKCSISTRGQLSAEQINCIKYNAAKESAAHLWLKGIIRDSLIADEQCSEPMVEKVWKGMRLADRAQWRKPDVQAELNGQRLAFEVQLSTTYLTEIAGRREFYRANNGAMVWIFHSFDPSSTRTSEEDIFFLNNNNVFIVNEATLARSRVARRMALDCWYAIPHLRGKTIIDEWVMEEVFLDQLTVNAQEQKVFFKDYDALRAELLSSVSSDTARQAFLDFWMQHAATDSKESDEAWRALREQMNTARPGLPLPSDYRVGKFHGAVSIMLSVRNCTDLTTRLHWT
;
A
#
# COMPACT_ATOMS: atom_id res chain seq x y z
N MET A 1 14.51 -18.10 -4.41
CA MET A 1 14.49 -16.80 -3.74
C MET A 1 13.92 -15.81 -4.74
N PHE A 2 12.73 -15.28 -4.47
CA PHE A 2 12.06 -14.33 -5.37
C PHE A 2 12.66 -12.96 -5.15
N THR A 3 13.02 -12.26 -6.22
CA THR A 3 13.47 -10.88 -6.15
C THR A 3 12.26 -9.98 -6.43
N TYR A 4 11.77 -9.35 -5.38
CA TYR A 4 10.87 -8.20 -5.49
C TYR A 4 11.68 -6.99 -5.92
N GLU A 5 11.00 -5.94 -6.40
CA GLU A 5 11.65 -4.65 -6.46
C GLU A 5 12.02 -4.26 -5.03
N ILE A 6 13.31 -4.19 -4.76
CA ILE A 6 13.85 -3.92 -3.42
C ILE A 6 14.00 -2.42 -3.27
N ALA A 7 13.50 -1.87 -2.18
CA ALA A 7 13.77 -0.50 -1.81
C ALA A 7 15.28 -0.30 -1.63
N GLN A 8 15.77 0.88 -1.99
CA GLN A 8 17.19 1.18 -1.91
C GLN A 8 17.47 2.32 -0.94
N PRO A 9 18.33 2.13 0.06
CA PRO A 9 18.74 3.20 0.95
C PRO A 9 19.61 4.24 0.23
N THR A 10 19.65 5.45 0.77
CA THR A 10 20.63 6.46 0.35
C THR A 10 22.04 6.01 0.73
N ALA A 11 23.04 6.40 -0.06
CA ALA A 11 24.46 6.06 0.20
C ALA A 11 24.93 6.58 1.56
N THR A 12 24.39 7.71 2.01
CA THR A 12 24.72 8.30 3.33
C THR A 12 23.45 8.46 4.14
N MET A 13 23.36 7.80 5.28
CA MET A 13 22.27 7.94 6.25
C MET A 13 22.80 8.66 7.48
N LEU A 14 22.15 9.77 7.84
CA LEU A 14 22.50 10.53 9.06
C LEU A 14 21.97 9.82 10.31
N LEU A 15 20.72 9.37 10.28
CA LEU A 15 20.16 8.51 11.32
C LEU A 15 20.66 7.09 11.08
N LYS A 16 21.27 6.49 12.08
CA LYS A 16 21.80 5.12 12.03
C LYS A 16 20.98 4.13 12.83
N GLU A 17 20.28 4.62 13.85
CA GLU A 17 19.50 3.81 14.78
C GLU A 17 18.15 4.45 15.04
N ILE A 18 17.10 3.67 14.88
CA ILE A 18 15.73 4.04 15.24
C ILE A 18 15.16 2.97 16.16
N LEU A 19 14.24 3.37 17.01
CA LEU A 19 13.57 2.50 17.98
C LEU A 19 12.11 2.37 17.59
N ASP A 20 11.62 1.14 17.56
CA ASP A 20 10.22 0.82 17.46
C ASP A 20 9.58 0.87 18.85
N LEU A 21 8.65 1.78 19.08
CA LEU A 21 8.00 1.92 20.40
C LEU A 21 6.97 0.85 20.71
N GLU A 22 6.45 0.14 19.70
CA GLU A 22 5.52 -0.97 19.91
C GLU A 22 6.23 -2.21 20.43
N THR A 23 7.42 -2.49 19.90
CA THR A 23 8.21 -3.68 20.27
C THR A 23 9.31 -3.38 21.29
N GLY A 24 9.68 -2.12 21.45
CA GLY A 24 10.84 -1.70 22.26
C GLY A 24 12.19 -2.07 21.67
N GLN A 25 12.25 -2.50 20.43
CA GLN A 25 13.46 -2.97 19.76
C GLN A 25 14.08 -1.91 18.84
N GLY A 26 15.41 -1.91 18.77
CA GLY A 26 16.14 -1.16 17.77
C GLY A 26 15.94 -1.77 16.38
N ILE A 27 15.73 -0.93 15.37
CA ILE A 27 15.57 -1.34 13.97
C ILE A 27 16.90 -1.19 13.25
N ASP A 28 17.37 -2.27 12.62
CA ASP A 28 18.44 -2.21 11.64
C ASP A 28 17.93 -1.53 10.36
N LEU A 29 18.38 -0.29 10.15
CA LEU A 29 17.94 0.53 9.03
C LEU A 29 18.31 -0.05 7.67
N GLN A 30 19.45 -0.71 7.56
CA GLN A 30 19.86 -1.34 6.32
C GLN A 30 18.88 -2.46 5.94
N SER A 31 18.59 -3.32 6.88
CA SER A 31 17.61 -4.41 6.71
C SER A 31 16.22 -3.88 6.43
N PHE A 32 15.78 -2.83 7.14
CA PHE A 32 14.48 -2.22 6.95
C PHE A 32 14.33 -1.59 5.55
N LEU A 33 15.34 -0.87 5.07
CA LEU A 33 15.32 -0.11 3.83
C LEU A 33 15.68 -0.95 2.59
N THR A 34 16.03 -2.22 2.74
CA THR A 34 16.28 -3.16 1.64
C THR A 34 15.20 -4.23 1.51
N ARG A 35 14.04 -4.02 2.15
CA ARG A 35 12.86 -4.87 1.99
C ARG A 35 12.16 -4.62 0.65
N ASP A 36 11.11 -5.39 0.39
CA ASP A 36 10.20 -5.17 -0.72
C ASP A 36 9.73 -3.71 -0.78
N LEU A 37 9.80 -3.10 -1.95
CA LEU A 37 9.48 -1.70 -2.16
C LEU A 37 8.04 -1.36 -1.73
N GLY A 38 7.08 -2.24 -2.05
CA GLY A 38 5.68 -2.03 -1.68
C GLY A 38 5.49 -2.00 -0.16
N LEU A 39 6.21 -2.86 0.59
CA LEU A 39 6.18 -2.84 2.05
C LEU A 39 6.77 -1.54 2.61
N VAL A 40 7.92 -1.12 2.10
CA VAL A 40 8.58 0.14 2.54
C VAL A 40 7.69 1.35 2.24
N MET A 41 6.99 1.37 1.10
CA MET A 41 6.05 2.44 0.75
C MET A 41 4.81 2.44 1.66
N LYS A 42 4.28 1.26 2.02
CA LYS A 42 3.18 1.14 2.98
C LYS A 42 3.59 1.65 4.36
N ASP A 43 4.76 1.23 4.85
CA ASP A 43 5.30 1.71 6.14
C ASP A 43 5.52 3.23 6.13
N ARG A 44 5.97 3.77 5.00
CA ARG A 44 6.11 5.23 4.83
C ARG A 44 4.78 5.95 5.04
N GLY A 45 3.70 5.44 4.42
CA GLY A 45 2.36 5.99 4.59
C GLY A 45 1.82 5.81 6.01
N GLU A 46 2.04 4.63 6.60
CA GLU A 46 1.59 4.33 7.96
C GLU A 46 2.28 5.21 9.01
N LEU A 47 3.59 5.42 8.91
CA LEU A 47 4.33 6.33 9.78
C LEU A 47 3.73 7.75 9.76
N ALA A 48 3.45 8.26 8.56
CA ALA A 48 2.85 9.58 8.42
C ALA A 48 1.41 9.63 8.98
N SER A 49 0.61 8.58 8.74
CA SER A 49 -0.76 8.47 9.23
C SER A 49 -0.82 8.37 10.75
N ARG A 50 0.03 7.56 11.37
CA ARG A 50 0.08 7.42 12.83
C ARG A 50 0.49 8.73 13.51
N TYR A 51 1.49 9.41 12.99
CA TYR A 51 1.89 10.70 13.51
C TYR A 51 0.80 11.78 13.35
N ALA A 52 0.07 11.77 12.24
CA ALA A 52 -1.04 12.69 12.02
C ALA A 52 -2.22 12.42 12.98
N ARG A 53 -2.41 11.15 13.38
CA ARG A 53 -3.44 10.70 14.30
C ARG A 53 -3.13 11.07 15.75
N ASP A 54 -1.92 10.75 16.18
CA ASP A 54 -1.44 10.96 17.54
C ASP A 54 0.06 11.26 17.53
N SER A 55 0.41 12.54 17.57
CA SER A 55 1.81 12.98 17.63
C SER A 55 2.48 12.65 18.97
N GLY A 56 1.70 12.35 20.01
CA GLY A 56 2.20 11.96 21.33
C GLY A 56 2.63 10.51 21.44
N SER A 57 2.17 9.64 20.52
CA SER A 57 2.50 8.21 20.49
C SER A 57 3.01 7.77 19.12
N PRO A 58 4.20 8.23 18.70
CA PRO A 58 4.77 7.85 17.41
C PRO A 58 5.15 6.37 17.41
N TRP A 59 5.09 5.76 16.24
CA TRP A 59 5.52 4.37 16.07
C TRP A 59 7.05 4.24 16.15
N LEU A 60 7.77 5.00 15.30
CA LEU A 60 9.22 4.96 15.22
C LEU A 60 9.84 6.29 15.67
N VAL A 61 10.89 6.18 16.46
CA VAL A 61 11.62 7.34 17.02
C VAL A 61 13.13 7.22 16.83
N CYS A 62 13.81 8.34 16.84
CA CYS A 62 15.28 8.36 16.91
C CYS A 62 15.75 7.76 18.24
N ALA A 63 16.64 6.78 18.20
CA ALA A 63 17.16 6.11 19.41
C ALA A 63 17.95 7.05 20.34
N LEU A 64 18.44 8.21 19.85
CA LEU A 64 19.24 9.15 20.63
C LEU A 64 18.40 10.22 21.31
N CYS A 65 17.39 10.78 20.64
CA CYS A 65 16.63 11.92 21.17
C CYS A 65 15.14 11.64 21.36
N MET A 66 14.69 10.44 21.02
CA MET A 66 13.28 10.01 21.10
C MET A 66 12.32 10.83 20.24
N ALA A 67 12.84 11.70 19.36
CA ALA A 67 11.99 12.42 18.42
C ALA A 67 11.40 11.49 17.37
N PRO A 68 10.13 11.68 16.99
CA PRO A 68 9.50 10.94 15.90
C PRO A 68 10.31 11.07 14.61
N VAL A 69 10.36 9.98 13.85
CA VAL A 69 11.04 9.95 12.55
C VAL A 69 10.05 9.74 11.42
N ILE A 70 10.39 10.26 10.26
CA ILE A 70 9.67 10.03 9.01
C ILE A 70 10.57 9.35 8.00
N LEU A 71 9.98 8.51 7.16
CA LEU A 71 10.66 7.85 6.06
C LEU A 71 10.55 8.72 4.79
N VAL A 72 11.69 9.22 4.33
CA VAL A 72 11.79 10.08 3.13
C VAL A 72 12.24 9.25 1.94
N ARG A 73 11.65 9.54 0.77
CA ARG A 73 12.09 9.04 -0.53
C ARG A 73 12.68 10.19 -1.34
N THR A 74 13.90 10.03 -1.85
CA THR A 74 14.58 11.05 -2.66
C THR A 74 14.07 11.05 -4.10
N MET A 75 14.47 12.04 -4.89
CA MET A 75 14.19 12.10 -6.33
C MET A 75 14.79 10.90 -7.10
N GLU A 76 15.91 10.37 -6.60
CA GLU A 76 16.58 9.17 -7.13
C GLU A 76 15.94 7.87 -6.61
N ARG A 77 14.72 7.95 -6.06
CA ARG A 77 13.94 6.83 -5.52
C ARG A 77 14.63 6.06 -4.38
N ARG A 78 15.57 6.70 -3.65
CA ARG A 78 16.28 6.13 -2.50
C ARG A 78 15.63 6.55 -1.19
N PHE A 79 15.74 5.73 -0.16
CA PHE A 79 15.09 5.91 1.13
C PHE A 79 16.07 6.24 2.24
N HIS A 80 15.64 7.10 3.17
CA HIS A 80 16.32 7.37 4.44
C HIS A 80 15.34 7.87 5.48
N PHE A 81 15.67 7.70 6.75
CA PHE A 81 14.93 8.29 7.84
C PHE A 81 15.48 9.68 8.22
N ARG A 82 14.60 10.56 8.65
CA ARG A 82 14.95 11.83 9.29
C ARG A 82 13.96 12.14 10.40
N HIS A 83 14.33 13.08 11.30
CA HIS A 83 13.41 13.59 12.32
C HIS A 83 12.17 14.22 11.69
N HIS A 84 11.04 14.11 12.37
CA HIS A 84 9.83 14.81 11.96
C HIS A 84 10.06 16.33 12.04
N PRO A 85 9.72 17.15 11.01
CA PRO A 85 10.09 18.56 10.94
C PRO A 85 9.56 19.43 12.10
N ARG A 86 8.39 19.07 12.65
CA ARG A 86 7.79 19.81 13.78
C ARG A 86 8.54 19.59 15.08
N GLU A 87 9.08 18.39 15.28
CA GLU A 87 9.79 17.98 16.50
C GLU A 87 11.28 18.31 16.45
N GLU A 88 11.84 18.43 15.26
CA GLU A 88 13.26 18.76 15.07
C GLU A 88 13.61 20.14 15.64
N ALA A 89 12.64 21.05 15.68
CA ALA A 89 12.85 22.41 16.21
C ALA A 89 13.00 22.44 17.73
N GLU A 90 12.40 21.48 18.43
CA GLU A 90 12.31 21.46 19.90
C GLU A 90 13.37 20.58 20.55
N GLN A 91 13.95 19.63 19.82
CA GLN A 91 14.90 18.66 20.36
C GLN A 91 16.31 18.86 19.82
N LYS A 92 17.26 19.04 20.73
CA LYS A 92 18.70 19.14 20.41
C LYS A 92 19.29 17.74 20.20
N CYS A 93 19.02 17.11 19.06
CA CYS A 93 19.68 15.87 18.69
C CYS A 93 21.10 16.13 18.21
N SER A 94 22.07 15.30 18.65
CA SER A 94 23.45 15.35 18.16
C SER A 94 23.56 15.00 16.66
N ILE A 95 22.58 14.27 16.14
CA ILE A 95 22.41 13.98 14.72
C ILE A 95 21.28 14.88 14.19
N SER A 96 21.55 16.18 14.07
CA SER A 96 20.59 17.10 13.47
C SER A 96 20.49 16.81 11.98
N THR A 97 19.26 16.53 11.53
CA THR A 97 18.94 16.43 10.09
C THR A 97 18.60 17.78 9.47
N ARG A 98 18.88 18.87 10.19
CA ARG A 98 18.73 20.25 9.71
C ARG A 98 19.77 20.54 8.63
N GLY A 99 19.43 20.24 7.43
CA GLY A 99 20.11 20.77 6.26
C GLY A 99 19.02 21.30 5.34
N GLN A 100 19.25 22.41 4.70
CA GLN A 100 18.46 23.09 3.68
C GLN A 100 17.04 22.54 3.44
N LEU A 101 16.04 23.40 3.42
CA LEU A 101 14.66 23.06 3.04
C LEU A 101 14.68 22.09 1.87
N SER A 102 14.02 20.95 1.98
CA SER A 102 13.92 20.01 0.84
C SER A 102 13.26 20.74 -0.33
N ALA A 103 13.51 20.30 -1.56
CA ALA A 103 12.83 20.83 -2.74
C ALA A 103 11.29 20.84 -2.53
N GLU A 104 10.78 19.85 -1.81
CA GLU A 104 9.39 19.77 -1.35
C GLU A 104 8.99 20.96 -0.46
N GLN A 105 9.78 21.29 0.56
CA GLN A 105 9.47 22.41 1.48
C GLN A 105 9.55 23.77 0.80
N ILE A 106 10.50 23.94 -0.13
CA ILE A 106 10.60 25.14 -0.96
C ILE A 106 9.37 25.28 -1.86
N ASN A 107 8.91 24.18 -2.45
CA ASN A 107 7.71 24.17 -3.27
C ASN A 107 6.45 24.47 -2.41
N CYS A 108 6.35 23.97 -1.18
CA CYS A 108 5.25 24.30 -0.27
C CYS A 108 5.13 25.81 0.00
N ILE A 109 6.25 26.45 0.26
CA ILE A 109 6.29 27.90 0.48
C ILE A 109 5.89 28.66 -0.80
N LYS A 110 6.30 28.16 -1.96
CA LYS A 110 5.95 28.76 -3.25
C LYS A 110 4.49 28.57 -3.66
N TYR A 111 3.91 27.41 -3.36
CA TYR A 111 2.56 27.04 -3.82
C TYR A 111 1.43 27.37 -2.82
N ASN A 112 1.72 27.51 -1.51
CA ASN A 112 0.73 27.97 -0.54
C ASN A 112 0.22 29.41 -0.79
N ALA A 113 0.89 30.16 -1.65
CA ALA A 113 0.49 31.49 -2.09
C ALA A 113 -0.03 31.54 -3.54
N ALA A 114 -0.03 30.41 -4.27
CA ALA A 114 -0.48 30.38 -5.66
C ALA A 114 -2.00 30.28 -5.73
N LYS A 115 -2.61 31.17 -6.52
CA LYS A 115 -4.01 31.05 -6.92
C LYS A 115 -4.23 29.70 -7.57
N GLU A 116 -5.37 29.09 -7.28
CA GLU A 116 -5.83 27.86 -7.90
C GLU A 116 -5.69 27.90 -9.43
N SER A 117 -5.08 26.86 -10.02
CA SER A 117 -4.83 26.84 -11.46
C SER A 117 -6.14 26.62 -12.24
N ALA A 118 -6.17 27.11 -13.50
CA ALA A 118 -7.32 26.86 -14.39
C ALA A 118 -7.60 25.35 -14.56
N ALA A 119 -6.56 24.52 -14.59
CA ALA A 119 -6.69 23.07 -14.67
C ALA A 119 -7.38 22.47 -13.42
N HIS A 120 -7.08 22.99 -12.23
CA HIS A 120 -7.71 22.55 -10.98
C HIS A 120 -9.20 22.90 -10.96
N LEU A 121 -9.55 24.14 -11.34
CA LEU A 121 -10.94 24.58 -11.45
C LEU A 121 -11.72 23.76 -12.49
N TRP A 122 -11.09 23.48 -13.62
CA TRP A 122 -11.67 22.65 -14.67
C TRP A 122 -11.97 21.23 -14.19
N LEU A 123 -11.01 20.55 -13.54
CA LEU A 123 -11.21 19.20 -12.99
C LEU A 123 -12.30 19.16 -11.93
N LYS A 124 -12.35 20.14 -11.02
CA LYS A 124 -13.46 20.26 -10.06
C LYS A 124 -14.81 20.42 -10.76
N GLY A 125 -14.84 21.16 -11.86
CA GLY A 125 -16.02 21.28 -12.72
C GLY A 125 -16.44 19.94 -13.30
N ILE A 126 -15.53 19.17 -13.89
CA ILE A 126 -15.80 17.84 -14.43
C ILE A 126 -16.30 16.88 -13.34
N ILE A 127 -15.65 16.83 -12.17
CA ILE A 127 -16.09 16.00 -11.04
C ILE A 127 -17.52 16.37 -10.63
N ARG A 128 -17.78 17.66 -10.38
CA ARG A 128 -19.10 18.16 -10.02
C ARG A 128 -20.16 17.76 -11.03
N ASP A 129 -19.92 18.02 -12.31
CA ASP A 129 -20.92 17.79 -13.37
C ASP A 129 -21.14 16.29 -13.61
N SER A 130 -20.12 15.46 -13.43
CA SER A 130 -20.25 14.00 -13.47
C SER A 130 -21.08 13.46 -12.30
N LEU A 131 -20.90 14.02 -11.09
CA LEU A 131 -21.71 13.66 -9.91
C LEU A 131 -23.16 14.14 -10.04
N ILE A 132 -23.40 15.33 -10.63
CA ILE A 132 -24.76 15.81 -10.94
C ILE A 132 -25.47 14.87 -11.92
N ALA A 133 -24.73 14.28 -12.86
CA ALA A 133 -25.29 13.33 -13.81
C ALA A 133 -25.58 11.95 -13.18
N ASP A 134 -25.02 11.64 -12.02
CA ASP A 134 -25.19 10.35 -11.33
C ASP A 134 -26.44 10.36 -10.43
N GLU A 135 -27.44 9.56 -10.78
CA GLU A 135 -28.70 9.47 -10.04
C GLU A 135 -28.58 8.82 -8.64
N GLN A 136 -27.46 8.17 -8.33
CA GLN A 136 -27.20 7.52 -7.05
C GLN A 136 -26.46 8.44 -6.08
N CYS A 137 -25.90 9.53 -6.57
CA CYS A 137 -25.15 10.49 -5.78
C CYS A 137 -26.04 11.61 -5.23
N SER A 138 -25.73 12.08 -4.03
CA SER A 138 -26.30 13.34 -3.54
C SER A 138 -25.80 14.53 -4.36
N GLU A 139 -26.50 15.67 -4.25
CA GLU A 139 -26.01 16.91 -4.86
C GLU A 139 -24.57 17.24 -4.40
N PRO A 140 -23.63 17.38 -5.35
CA PRO A 140 -22.23 17.60 -5.01
C PRO A 140 -21.99 19.02 -4.47
N MET A 141 -21.13 19.12 -3.48
CA MET A 141 -20.72 20.37 -2.85
C MET A 141 -19.26 20.66 -3.19
N VAL A 142 -19.02 21.75 -3.93
CA VAL A 142 -17.68 22.20 -4.30
C VAL A 142 -17.12 23.08 -3.19
N GLU A 143 -15.88 22.84 -2.76
CA GLU A 143 -15.16 23.62 -1.75
C GLU A 143 -15.92 23.91 -0.45
N LYS A 144 -16.89 23.10 -0.10
CA LYS A 144 -17.64 23.26 1.12
C LYS A 144 -16.90 22.62 2.30
N VAL A 145 -16.85 23.35 3.40
CA VAL A 145 -16.20 22.89 4.63
C VAL A 145 -16.90 21.64 5.16
N TRP A 146 -16.12 20.56 5.30
CA TRP A 146 -16.50 19.36 6.04
C TRP A 146 -16.06 19.55 7.50
N LYS A 147 -17.03 19.72 8.38
CA LYS A 147 -16.78 19.82 9.83
C LYS A 147 -16.61 18.43 10.39
N GLY A 148 -15.49 18.16 11.01
CA GLY A 148 -15.20 16.90 11.71
C GLY A 148 -15.57 16.93 13.19
N MET A 149 -15.28 15.80 13.86
CA MET A 149 -15.41 15.71 15.31
C MET A 149 -14.47 16.68 16.03
N ARG A 150 -14.87 17.12 17.23
CA ARG A 150 -14.00 17.90 18.10
C ARG A 150 -12.98 16.98 18.77
N LEU A 151 -11.71 17.25 18.59
CA LEU A 151 -10.62 16.62 19.34
C LEU A 151 -9.99 17.67 20.26
N ALA A 152 -9.91 17.37 21.55
CA ALA A 152 -9.27 18.21 22.56
C ALA A 152 -9.62 19.70 22.41
N ASP A 153 -10.89 20.06 22.45
CA ASP A 153 -11.45 21.42 22.33
C ASP A 153 -11.20 22.17 21.00
N ARG A 154 -10.53 21.55 20.04
CA ARG A 154 -10.37 22.10 18.69
C ARG A 154 -11.34 21.47 17.71
N ALA A 155 -12.12 22.32 17.03
CA ALA A 155 -12.94 21.87 15.90
C ALA A 155 -12.03 21.52 14.72
N GLN A 156 -12.03 20.25 14.31
CA GLN A 156 -11.35 19.86 13.10
C GLN A 156 -12.24 20.14 11.90
N TRP A 157 -11.65 20.55 10.80
CA TRP A 157 -12.35 20.74 9.53
C TRP A 157 -11.40 20.57 8.36
N ARG A 158 -11.95 20.16 7.23
CA ARG A 158 -11.27 20.14 5.93
C ARG A 158 -12.19 20.76 4.87
N LYS A 159 -11.60 21.20 3.79
CA LYS A 159 -12.31 21.72 2.62
C LYS A 159 -11.91 20.87 1.42
N PRO A 160 -12.65 19.76 1.14
CA PRO A 160 -12.40 18.95 -0.05
C PRO A 160 -12.69 19.75 -1.32
N ASP A 161 -12.04 19.40 -2.41
CA ASP A 161 -12.31 20.03 -3.71
C ASP A 161 -13.75 19.83 -4.14
N VAL A 162 -14.25 18.59 -4.06
CA VAL A 162 -15.66 18.25 -4.23
C VAL A 162 -16.04 17.19 -3.21
N GLN A 163 -17.26 17.22 -2.71
CA GLN A 163 -17.80 16.17 -1.85
C GLN A 163 -19.21 15.80 -2.27
N ALA A 164 -19.55 14.53 -2.16
CA ALA A 164 -20.88 13.99 -2.39
C ALA A 164 -21.13 12.77 -1.50
N GLU A 165 -22.31 12.23 -1.53
CA GLU A 165 -22.66 10.98 -0.86
C GLU A 165 -23.15 9.98 -1.90
N LEU A 166 -22.63 8.77 -1.87
CA LEU A 166 -23.04 7.63 -2.68
C LEU A 166 -23.54 6.53 -1.75
N ASN A 167 -24.81 6.13 -1.85
CA ASN A 167 -25.41 5.06 -1.06
C ASN A 167 -25.16 5.20 0.47
N GLY A 168 -25.22 6.42 1.01
CA GLY A 168 -25.00 6.72 2.43
C GLY A 168 -23.52 6.84 2.84
N GLN A 169 -22.57 6.58 1.92
CA GLN A 169 -21.16 6.80 2.14
C GLN A 169 -20.73 8.17 1.66
N ARG A 170 -20.20 9.01 2.55
CA ARG A 170 -19.65 10.31 2.17
C ARG A 170 -18.29 10.13 1.50
N LEU A 171 -18.14 10.79 0.35
CA LEU A 171 -16.93 10.79 -0.46
C LEU A 171 -16.35 12.21 -0.56
N ALA A 172 -15.04 12.32 -0.39
CA ALA A 172 -14.28 13.53 -0.64
C ALA A 172 -13.38 13.31 -1.86
N PHE A 173 -13.62 14.05 -2.92
CA PHE A 173 -12.80 14.04 -4.13
C PHE A 173 -11.73 15.11 -3.99
N GLU A 174 -10.47 14.71 -4.14
CA GLU A 174 -9.29 15.56 -4.04
C GLU A 174 -8.51 15.49 -5.36
N VAL A 175 -8.28 16.65 -5.96
CA VAL A 175 -7.62 16.77 -7.26
C VAL A 175 -6.11 16.82 -7.09
N GLN A 176 -5.41 15.92 -7.75
CA GLN A 176 -3.95 15.83 -7.76
C GLN A 176 -3.37 16.37 -9.06
N LEU A 177 -2.81 17.58 -9.05
CA LEU A 177 -2.14 18.21 -10.18
C LEU A 177 -0.64 18.40 -9.99
N SER A 178 -0.24 18.64 -8.75
CA SER A 178 1.14 18.99 -8.41
C SER A 178 1.63 18.13 -7.25
N THR A 179 2.87 18.33 -6.87
CA THR A 179 3.46 17.62 -5.73
C THR A 179 2.71 17.94 -4.44
N THR A 180 2.09 16.93 -3.84
CA THR A 180 1.47 17.01 -2.51
C THR A 180 2.37 16.29 -1.51
N TYR A 181 2.50 16.83 -0.30
CA TYR A 181 3.35 16.22 0.73
C TYR A 181 2.69 15.01 1.35
N LEU A 182 3.47 13.97 1.65
CA LEU A 182 2.98 12.80 2.34
C LEU A 182 2.27 13.14 3.65
N THR A 183 2.77 14.13 4.40
CA THR A 183 2.13 14.59 5.65
C THR A 183 0.76 15.20 5.41
N GLU A 184 0.54 15.88 4.29
CA GLU A 184 -0.77 16.41 3.92
C GLU A 184 -1.70 15.29 3.45
N ILE A 185 -1.21 14.36 2.63
CA ILE A 185 -1.95 13.15 2.21
C ILE A 185 -2.41 12.38 3.45
N ALA A 186 -1.49 12.12 4.40
CA ALA A 186 -1.78 11.40 5.63
C ALA A 186 -2.78 12.16 6.52
N GLY A 187 -2.62 13.48 6.66
CA GLY A 187 -3.53 14.31 7.44
C GLY A 187 -4.94 14.36 6.88
N ARG A 188 -5.10 14.35 5.54
CA ARG A 188 -6.41 14.25 4.87
C ARG A 188 -7.04 12.88 5.10
N ARG A 189 -6.29 11.81 4.86
CA ARG A 189 -6.74 10.42 5.09
C ARG A 189 -7.23 10.23 6.52
N GLU A 190 -6.46 10.70 7.50
CA GLU A 190 -6.82 10.59 8.91
C GLU A 190 -8.10 11.36 9.25
N PHE A 191 -8.23 12.60 8.73
CA PHE A 191 -9.44 13.38 8.92
C PHE A 191 -10.68 12.67 8.37
N TYR A 192 -10.64 12.20 7.11
CA TYR A 192 -11.80 11.54 6.51
C TYR A 192 -12.11 10.20 7.18
N ARG A 193 -11.09 9.44 7.57
CA ARG A 193 -11.26 8.21 8.34
C ARG A 193 -11.98 8.45 9.68
N ALA A 194 -11.51 9.42 10.45
CA ALA A 194 -12.10 9.77 11.75
C ALA A 194 -13.53 10.30 11.65
N ASN A 195 -13.94 10.79 10.47
CA ASN A 195 -15.26 11.35 10.21
C ASN A 195 -16.13 10.46 9.29
N ASN A 196 -15.81 9.17 9.22
CA ASN A 196 -16.55 8.14 8.47
C ASN A 196 -16.76 8.51 6.99
N GLY A 197 -15.80 9.21 6.41
CA GLY A 197 -15.74 9.54 4.99
C GLY A 197 -14.66 8.75 4.27
N ALA A 198 -14.74 8.64 2.97
CA ALA A 198 -13.69 8.06 2.14
C ALA A 198 -13.15 9.11 1.16
N MET A 199 -11.85 9.06 0.92
CA MET A 199 -11.17 10.00 0.04
C MET A 199 -10.89 9.34 -1.32
N VAL A 200 -11.27 10.04 -2.38
CA VAL A 200 -11.03 9.64 -3.77
C VAL A 200 -10.07 10.63 -4.39
N TRP A 201 -8.87 10.18 -4.73
CA TRP A 201 -7.91 10.98 -5.45
C TRP A 201 -8.21 10.96 -6.95
N ILE A 202 -8.29 12.16 -7.54
CA ILE A 202 -8.49 12.33 -8.99
C ILE A 202 -7.25 12.98 -9.60
N PHE A 203 -6.68 12.30 -10.56
CA PHE A 203 -5.51 12.78 -11.30
C PHE A 203 -5.94 13.45 -12.60
N HIS A 204 -5.16 14.39 -13.08
CA HIS A 204 -5.34 14.99 -14.41
C HIS A 204 -4.92 14.03 -15.52
N SER A 205 -3.82 13.34 -15.31
CA SER A 205 -3.26 12.34 -16.20
C SER A 205 -2.38 11.38 -15.39
N PHE A 206 -2.16 10.21 -15.91
CA PHE A 206 -1.28 9.22 -15.31
C PHE A 206 -0.47 8.51 -16.40
N ASP A 207 0.85 8.42 -16.18
CA ASP A 207 1.77 7.63 -17.00
C ASP A 207 2.57 6.70 -16.08
N PRO A 208 2.26 5.38 -16.11
CA PRO A 208 2.96 4.42 -15.24
C PRO A 208 4.47 4.36 -15.47
N SER A 209 4.96 4.77 -16.64
CA SER A 209 6.38 4.77 -16.97
C SER A 209 7.13 5.98 -16.40
N SER A 210 6.42 7.03 -15.98
CA SER A 210 7.00 8.32 -15.55
C SER A 210 6.24 8.93 -14.37
N THR A 211 6.16 8.18 -13.26
CA THR A 211 5.44 8.60 -12.05
C THR A 211 6.26 9.55 -11.18
N ARG A 212 5.59 10.51 -10.56
CA ARG A 212 6.16 11.37 -9.51
C ARG A 212 6.07 10.69 -8.15
N THR A 213 6.97 11.03 -7.23
CA THR A 213 6.95 10.47 -5.86
C THR A 213 5.62 10.69 -5.14
N SER A 214 4.97 11.84 -5.31
CA SER A 214 3.66 12.11 -4.73
C SER A 214 2.53 11.27 -5.33
N GLU A 215 2.61 10.97 -6.61
CA GLU A 215 1.67 10.06 -7.27
C GLU A 215 1.85 8.64 -6.74
N GLU A 216 3.11 8.21 -6.59
CA GLU A 216 3.44 6.92 -5.99
C GLU A 216 2.95 6.81 -4.55
N ASP A 217 3.14 7.84 -3.71
CA ASP A 217 2.60 7.86 -2.35
C ASP A 217 1.06 7.67 -2.34
N ILE A 218 0.37 8.28 -3.28
CA ILE A 218 -1.09 8.18 -3.37
C ILE A 218 -1.52 6.80 -3.84
N PHE A 219 -1.00 6.30 -4.97
CA PHE A 219 -1.51 5.03 -5.50
C PHE A 219 -1.10 3.82 -4.66
N PHE A 220 0.09 3.79 -4.06
CA PHE A 220 0.47 2.74 -3.11
C PHE A 220 -0.46 2.71 -1.88
N LEU A 221 -0.90 3.87 -1.41
CA LEU A 221 -1.86 3.97 -0.31
C LEU A 221 -3.30 3.65 -0.75
N ASN A 222 -3.58 3.66 -2.04
CA ASN A 222 -4.90 3.40 -2.62
C ASN A 222 -4.95 2.07 -3.39
N ASN A 223 -4.26 1.04 -2.90
CA ASN A 223 -4.30 -0.31 -3.47
C ASN A 223 -3.90 -0.36 -4.95
N ASN A 224 -2.92 0.49 -5.33
CA ASN A 224 -2.42 0.66 -6.70
C ASN A 224 -3.52 0.93 -7.73
N ASN A 225 -4.49 1.77 -7.38
CA ASN A 225 -5.51 2.28 -8.29
C ASN A 225 -5.43 3.80 -8.40
N VAL A 226 -5.59 4.32 -9.61
CA VAL A 226 -5.56 5.75 -9.96
C VAL A 226 -6.80 6.08 -10.78
N PHE A 227 -7.46 7.19 -10.47
CA PHE A 227 -8.66 7.63 -11.17
C PHE A 227 -8.42 8.94 -11.91
N ILE A 228 -8.94 9.00 -13.14
CA ILE A 228 -8.86 10.17 -14.00
C ILE A 228 -10.27 10.56 -14.43
N VAL A 229 -10.52 11.85 -14.50
CA VAL A 229 -11.72 12.41 -15.13
C VAL A 229 -11.33 13.40 -16.23
N ASN A 230 -12.14 13.46 -17.28
CA ASN A 230 -11.97 14.34 -18.42
C ASN A 230 -13.31 14.59 -19.13
N GLU A 231 -13.31 15.30 -20.26
CA GLU A 231 -14.53 15.57 -21.04
C GLU A 231 -15.19 14.27 -21.53
N ALA A 232 -14.41 13.24 -21.87
CA ALA A 232 -14.96 11.96 -22.33
C ALA A 232 -15.64 11.22 -21.17
N THR A 233 -15.06 11.20 -19.97
CA THR A 233 -15.71 10.60 -18.79
C THR A 233 -16.98 11.35 -18.41
N LEU A 234 -17.00 12.70 -18.52
CA LEU A 234 -18.20 13.49 -18.29
C LEU A 234 -19.30 13.15 -19.32
N ALA A 235 -18.95 13.03 -20.60
CA ALA A 235 -19.91 12.65 -21.63
C ALA A 235 -20.50 11.25 -21.33
N ARG A 236 -19.66 10.28 -20.95
CA ARG A 236 -20.11 8.94 -20.53
C ARG A 236 -21.01 9.00 -19.29
N SER A 237 -20.65 9.82 -18.29
CA SER A 237 -21.46 10.01 -17.08
C SER A 237 -22.89 10.48 -17.41
N ARG A 238 -23.00 11.46 -18.29
CA ARG A 238 -24.32 11.99 -18.74
C ARG A 238 -25.17 10.96 -19.46
N VAL A 239 -24.54 10.14 -20.32
CA VAL A 239 -25.25 9.09 -21.07
C VAL A 239 -25.68 7.95 -20.14
N ALA A 240 -24.78 7.50 -19.26
CA ALA A 240 -25.02 6.37 -18.38
C ALA A 240 -25.82 6.74 -17.12
N ARG A 241 -25.96 8.03 -16.79
CA ARG A 241 -26.50 8.56 -15.54
C ARG A 241 -25.81 7.97 -14.29
N ARG A 242 -24.52 7.77 -14.43
CA ARG A 242 -23.60 7.25 -13.42
C ARG A 242 -22.25 7.91 -13.62
N MET A 243 -21.55 8.30 -12.55
CA MET A 243 -20.24 8.92 -12.67
C MET A 243 -19.23 7.94 -13.27
N ALA A 244 -18.74 8.23 -14.47
CA ALA A 244 -17.73 7.46 -15.17
C ALA A 244 -16.32 7.99 -14.86
N LEU A 245 -15.37 7.06 -14.74
CA LEU A 245 -13.97 7.30 -14.44
C LEU A 245 -13.11 6.46 -15.40
N ASP A 246 -11.94 6.95 -15.76
CA ASP A 246 -10.88 6.12 -16.32
C ASP A 246 -10.04 5.64 -15.14
N CYS A 247 -10.00 4.32 -14.91
CA CYS A 247 -9.29 3.70 -13.80
C CYS A 247 -8.03 3.01 -14.32
N TRP A 248 -6.87 3.47 -13.87
CA TRP A 248 -5.62 2.74 -13.99
C TRP A 248 -5.39 1.92 -12.74
N TYR A 249 -5.03 0.64 -12.90
CA TYR A 249 -4.70 -0.24 -11.79
C TYR A 249 -3.56 -1.19 -12.16
N ALA A 250 -2.80 -1.58 -11.16
CA ALA A 250 -1.71 -2.52 -11.34
C ALA A 250 -2.18 -3.97 -11.17
N ILE A 251 -1.66 -4.87 -12.01
CA ILE A 251 -1.80 -6.32 -11.88
C ILE A 251 -0.41 -6.90 -11.62
N PRO A 252 -0.19 -7.57 -10.48
CA PRO A 252 1.10 -8.19 -10.21
C PRO A 252 1.26 -9.48 -11.01
N HIS A 253 2.37 -9.61 -11.70
CA HIS A 253 2.75 -10.79 -12.47
C HIS A 253 4.09 -11.35 -12.01
N LEU A 254 4.23 -12.67 -12.04
CA LEU A 254 5.50 -13.32 -11.79
C LEU A 254 6.30 -13.45 -13.09
N ARG A 255 7.45 -12.79 -13.15
CA ARG A 255 8.40 -12.94 -14.25
C ARG A 255 9.70 -13.56 -13.72
N GLY A 256 9.87 -14.85 -13.95
CA GLY A 256 10.96 -15.61 -13.32
C GLY A 256 10.80 -15.64 -11.79
N LYS A 257 11.68 -14.95 -11.07
CA LYS A 257 11.64 -14.83 -9.59
C LYS A 257 11.26 -13.42 -9.11
N THR A 258 10.83 -12.55 -10.02
CA THR A 258 10.51 -11.15 -9.71
C THR A 258 9.02 -10.91 -9.95
N ILE A 259 8.36 -10.25 -9.01
CA ILE A 259 7.02 -9.71 -9.25
C ILE A 259 7.20 -8.37 -9.95
N ILE A 260 6.53 -8.24 -11.09
CA ILE A 260 6.43 -7.02 -11.87
C ILE A 260 4.98 -6.61 -11.95
N ASP A 261 4.73 -5.32 -11.97
CA ASP A 261 3.39 -4.76 -12.09
C ASP A 261 3.11 -4.38 -13.55
N GLU A 262 2.01 -4.89 -14.08
CA GLU A 262 1.45 -4.45 -15.35
C GLU A 262 0.32 -3.48 -15.08
N TRP A 263 0.37 -2.29 -15.66
CA TRP A 263 -0.66 -1.29 -15.53
C TRP A 263 -1.68 -1.41 -16.65
N VAL A 264 -2.94 -1.48 -16.25
CA VAL A 264 -4.10 -1.61 -17.16
C VAL A 264 -5.03 -0.43 -16.92
N MET A 265 -5.64 0.09 -17.99
CA MET A 265 -6.67 1.12 -17.92
C MET A 265 -8.02 0.54 -18.32
N GLU A 266 -9.02 0.76 -17.47
CA GLU A 266 -10.42 0.44 -17.77
C GLU A 266 -11.34 1.63 -17.50
N GLU A 267 -12.41 1.73 -18.29
CA GLU A 267 -13.53 2.64 -18.05
C GLU A 267 -14.45 2.02 -17.00
N VAL A 268 -14.65 2.71 -15.88
CA VAL A 268 -15.46 2.21 -14.76
C VAL A 268 -16.46 3.26 -14.30
N PHE A 269 -17.45 2.83 -13.52
CA PHE A 269 -18.37 3.73 -12.82
C PHE A 269 -18.07 3.78 -11.33
N LEU A 270 -18.38 4.91 -10.70
CA LEU A 270 -18.10 5.15 -9.28
C LEU A 270 -18.72 4.08 -8.35
N ASP A 271 -19.92 3.61 -8.66
CA ASP A 271 -20.64 2.57 -7.93
C ASP A 271 -20.07 1.15 -8.11
N GLN A 272 -19.13 0.95 -9.02
CA GLN A 272 -18.37 -0.29 -9.19
C GLN A 272 -17.12 -0.35 -8.30
N LEU A 273 -16.76 0.76 -7.67
CA LEU A 273 -15.59 0.82 -6.82
C LEU A 273 -15.87 0.25 -5.44
N THR A 274 -14.91 -0.48 -4.91
CA THR A 274 -14.90 -0.86 -3.51
C THR A 274 -14.42 0.31 -2.67
N VAL A 275 -15.23 0.73 -1.69
CA VAL A 275 -14.91 1.82 -0.77
C VAL A 275 -14.62 1.25 0.62
N ASN A 276 -13.38 1.37 1.07
CA ASN A 276 -12.98 1.04 2.44
C ASN A 276 -12.61 2.33 3.20
N ALA A 277 -13.60 2.93 3.86
CA ALA A 277 -13.43 4.18 4.59
C ALA A 277 -12.46 4.04 5.79
N GLN A 278 -12.34 2.86 6.40
CA GLN A 278 -11.45 2.63 7.54
C GLN A 278 -9.98 2.59 7.12
N GLU A 279 -9.68 1.99 5.99
CA GLU A 279 -8.33 1.97 5.43
C GLU A 279 -8.07 3.16 4.50
N GLN A 280 -9.07 3.97 4.21
CA GLN A 280 -9.00 5.07 3.23
C GLN A 280 -8.50 4.59 1.88
N LYS A 281 -9.09 3.50 1.39
CA LYS A 281 -8.83 2.91 0.07
C LYS A 281 -10.12 2.93 -0.75
N VAL A 282 -10.02 3.42 -1.96
CA VAL A 282 -11.07 3.34 -2.98
C VAL A 282 -10.44 2.72 -4.21
N PHE A 283 -10.95 1.57 -4.64
CA PHE A 283 -10.30 0.80 -5.70
C PHE A 283 -11.30 0.01 -6.54
N PHE A 284 -10.94 -0.23 -7.78
CA PHE A 284 -11.66 -1.11 -8.70
C PHE A 284 -11.10 -2.53 -8.65
N LYS A 285 -9.77 -2.66 -8.69
CA LYS A 285 -9.08 -3.95 -8.54
C LYS A 285 -8.34 -4.02 -7.21
N ASP A 286 -8.51 -5.13 -6.51
CA ASP A 286 -7.82 -5.38 -5.26
C ASP A 286 -6.40 -5.92 -5.52
N TYR A 287 -5.45 -5.02 -5.70
CA TYR A 287 -4.04 -5.35 -5.91
C TYR A 287 -3.44 -6.13 -4.73
N ASP A 288 -3.79 -5.78 -3.50
CA ASP A 288 -3.26 -6.45 -2.31
C ASP A 288 -3.71 -7.92 -2.27
N ALA A 289 -4.97 -8.19 -2.62
CA ALA A 289 -5.48 -9.56 -2.72
C ALA A 289 -4.81 -10.34 -3.87
N LEU A 290 -4.70 -9.74 -5.06
CA LEU A 290 -4.03 -10.36 -6.21
C LEU A 290 -2.57 -10.69 -5.90
N ARG A 291 -1.87 -9.76 -5.25
CA ARG A 291 -0.47 -9.96 -4.86
C ARG A 291 -0.31 -11.05 -3.80
N ALA A 292 -1.19 -11.09 -2.82
CA ALA A 292 -1.20 -12.14 -1.79
C ALA A 292 -1.46 -13.53 -2.38
N GLU A 293 -2.40 -13.64 -3.32
CA GLU A 293 -2.69 -14.87 -4.04
C GLU A 293 -1.47 -15.35 -4.85
N LEU A 294 -0.85 -14.45 -5.60
CA LEU A 294 0.35 -14.74 -6.37
C LEU A 294 1.49 -15.24 -5.47
N LEU A 295 1.74 -14.58 -4.35
CA LEU A 295 2.75 -14.97 -3.37
C LEU A 295 2.46 -16.34 -2.74
N SER A 296 1.20 -16.61 -2.44
CA SER A 296 0.77 -17.91 -1.89
C SER A 296 1.00 -19.03 -2.90
N SER A 297 0.66 -18.82 -4.18
CA SER A 297 0.88 -19.81 -5.23
C SER A 297 2.36 -20.15 -5.41
N VAL A 298 3.19 -19.10 -5.45
CA VAL A 298 4.64 -19.21 -5.57
C VAL A 298 5.27 -19.94 -4.39
N SER A 299 4.88 -19.61 -3.16
CA SER A 299 5.34 -20.28 -1.95
C SER A 299 4.98 -21.76 -1.95
N SER A 300 3.78 -22.09 -2.40
CA SER A 300 3.32 -23.48 -2.51
C SER A 300 4.12 -24.29 -3.56
N ASP A 301 4.45 -23.71 -4.69
CA ASP A 301 5.25 -24.35 -5.73
C ASP A 301 6.70 -24.57 -5.27
N THR A 302 7.28 -23.61 -4.55
CA THR A 302 8.62 -23.75 -3.95
C THR A 302 8.65 -24.87 -2.91
N ALA A 303 7.65 -24.95 -2.05
CA ALA A 303 7.55 -26.01 -1.04
C ALA A 303 7.36 -27.39 -1.69
N ARG A 304 6.56 -27.45 -2.74
CA ARG A 304 6.38 -28.69 -3.53
C ARG A 304 7.68 -29.15 -4.17
N GLN A 305 8.42 -28.26 -4.80
CA GLN A 305 9.70 -28.60 -5.42
C GLN A 305 10.72 -29.06 -4.37
N ALA A 306 10.83 -28.38 -3.26
CA ALA A 306 11.69 -28.79 -2.15
C ALA A 306 11.33 -30.19 -1.60
N PHE A 307 10.03 -30.52 -1.56
CA PHE A 307 9.57 -31.86 -1.17
C PHE A 307 9.96 -32.91 -2.21
N LEU A 308 9.82 -32.62 -3.51
CA LEU A 308 10.21 -33.53 -4.57
C LEU A 308 11.73 -33.81 -4.56
N ASP A 309 12.53 -32.77 -4.37
CA ASP A 309 13.98 -32.87 -4.27
C ASP A 309 14.39 -33.74 -3.05
N PHE A 310 13.76 -33.51 -1.91
CA PHE A 310 13.92 -34.35 -0.71
C PHE A 310 13.57 -35.81 -0.99
N TRP A 311 12.39 -36.04 -1.64
CA TRP A 311 11.94 -37.41 -1.96
C TRP A 311 12.91 -38.12 -2.88
N MET A 312 13.40 -37.47 -3.91
CA MET A 312 14.36 -38.05 -4.86
C MET A 312 15.67 -38.47 -4.17
N GLN A 313 16.08 -37.76 -3.14
CA GLN A 313 17.32 -38.08 -2.40
C GLN A 313 17.12 -39.13 -1.33
N HIS A 314 15.95 -39.22 -0.71
CA HIS A 314 15.72 -40.04 0.50
C HIS A 314 14.66 -41.13 0.35
N ALA A 315 14.06 -41.30 -0.82
CA ALA A 315 12.94 -42.23 -1.04
C ALA A 315 13.24 -43.72 -0.71
N ALA A 316 14.50 -44.11 -0.77
CA ALA A 316 14.93 -45.51 -0.56
C ALA A 316 15.61 -45.75 0.80
N THR A 317 15.77 -44.73 1.64
CA THR A 317 16.58 -44.82 2.86
C THR A 317 15.88 -44.26 4.09
N ASP A 318 15.84 -45.04 5.17
CA ASP A 318 15.51 -44.59 6.52
C ASP A 318 16.82 -44.37 7.28
N SER A 319 17.37 -43.17 7.28
CA SER A 319 18.61 -42.82 7.96
C SER A 319 18.41 -41.63 8.90
N LYS A 320 19.35 -41.44 9.81
CA LYS A 320 19.35 -40.25 10.69
C LYS A 320 19.45 -38.95 9.88
N GLU A 321 20.22 -38.98 8.79
CA GLU A 321 20.35 -37.86 7.86
C GLU A 321 19.03 -37.53 7.17
N SER A 322 18.27 -38.55 6.76
CA SER A 322 16.94 -38.39 6.18
C SER A 322 15.95 -37.79 7.20
N ASP A 323 16.03 -38.19 8.48
CA ASP A 323 15.20 -37.61 9.55
C ASP A 323 15.54 -36.13 9.82
N GLU A 324 16.80 -35.76 9.78
CA GLU A 324 17.25 -34.37 9.97
C GLU A 324 16.82 -33.48 8.79
N ALA A 325 17.03 -33.97 7.57
CA ALA A 325 16.59 -33.28 6.35
C ALA A 325 15.08 -33.09 6.32
N TRP A 326 14.31 -34.11 6.76
CA TRP A 326 12.86 -34.01 6.85
C TRP A 326 12.40 -32.95 7.86
N ARG A 327 13.01 -32.85 9.02
CA ARG A 327 12.64 -31.83 10.02
C ARG A 327 12.81 -30.43 9.46
N ALA A 328 13.94 -30.17 8.79
CA ALA A 328 14.20 -28.88 8.18
C ALA A 328 13.18 -28.54 7.07
N LEU A 329 12.90 -29.52 6.19
CA LEU A 329 11.91 -29.35 5.13
C LEU A 329 10.49 -29.15 5.67
N ARG A 330 10.11 -29.92 6.70
CA ARG A 330 8.81 -29.80 7.36
C ARG A 330 8.57 -28.42 7.95
N GLU A 331 9.57 -27.82 8.58
CA GLU A 331 9.50 -26.45 9.10
C GLU A 331 9.29 -25.44 7.96
N GLN A 332 10.04 -25.58 6.88
CA GLN A 332 9.89 -24.76 5.68
C GLN A 332 8.48 -24.90 5.07
N MET A 333 7.97 -26.11 4.96
CA MET A 333 6.62 -26.36 4.41
C MET A 333 5.53 -25.84 5.32
N ASN A 334 5.65 -25.95 6.64
CA ASN A 334 4.71 -25.37 7.60
C ASN A 334 4.71 -23.84 7.59
N THR A 335 5.85 -23.22 7.34
CA THR A 335 5.96 -21.77 7.14
C THR A 335 5.26 -21.34 5.86
N ALA A 336 5.47 -22.07 4.77
CA ALA A 336 4.83 -21.78 3.48
C ALA A 336 3.31 -22.01 3.50
N ARG A 337 2.84 -23.01 4.25
CA ARG A 337 1.43 -23.37 4.38
C ARG A 337 1.14 -23.90 5.79
N PRO A 338 0.73 -23.00 6.73
CA PRO A 338 0.39 -23.38 8.09
C PRO A 338 -0.76 -24.38 8.16
N GLY A 339 -0.63 -25.38 9.04
CA GLY A 339 -1.68 -26.37 9.26
C GLY A 339 -1.66 -27.57 8.31
N LEU A 340 -0.61 -27.70 7.48
CA LEU A 340 -0.45 -28.91 6.66
C LEU A 340 -0.22 -30.12 7.58
N PRO A 341 -0.99 -31.22 7.44
CA PRO A 341 -0.85 -32.43 8.27
C PRO A 341 0.36 -33.26 7.83
N LEU A 342 1.56 -32.77 8.16
CA LEU A 342 2.81 -33.45 7.83
C LEU A 342 3.25 -34.40 8.96
N PRO A 343 3.76 -35.60 8.66
CA PRO A 343 4.32 -36.51 9.67
C PRO A 343 5.42 -35.85 10.49
N SER A 344 5.49 -36.18 11.78
CA SER A 344 6.52 -35.65 12.68
C SER A 344 7.93 -36.18 12.39
N ASP A 345 8.00 -37.40 11.93
CA ASP A 345 9.23 -38.15 11.62
C ASP A 345 9.20 -38.71 10.20
N TYR A 346 10.37 -38.88 9.62
CA TYR A 346 10.51 -39.52 8.31
C TYR A 346 10.48 -41.03 8.45
N ARG A 347 9.60 -41.69 7.69
CA ARG A 347 9.57 -43.15 7.48
C ARG A 347 9.08 -43.38 6.06
N VAL A 348 9.85 -44.12 5.27
CA VAL A 348 9.57 -44.37 3.85
C VAL A 348 8.14 -44.87 3.63
N GLY A 349 7.67 -45.82 4.46
CA GLY A 349 6.31 -46.35 4.35
C GLY A 349 5.18 -45.34 4.58
N LYS A 350 5.40 -44.29 5.40
CA LYS A 350 4.40 -43.23 5.66
C LYS A 350 4.30 -42.24 4.52
N PHE A 351 5.35 -42.10 3.70
CA PHE A 351 5.42 -41.07 2.68
C PHE A 351 4.87 -41.49 1.31
N HIS A 352 4.67 -42.76 1.04
CA HIS A 352 4.09 -43.19 -0.22
C HIS A 352 2.72 -42.56 -0.48
N GLY A 353 1.87 -42.46 0.53
CA GLY A 353 0.59 -41.78 0.44
C GLY A 353 0.77 -40.27 0.17
N ALA A 354 1.66 -39.60 0.92
CA ALA A 354 1.92 -38.17 0.78
C ALA A 354 2.47 -37.81 -0.60
N VAL A 355 3.37 -38.61 -1.16
CA VAL A 355 3.90 -38.42 -2.51
C VAL A 355 2.83 -38.55 -3.56
N SER A 356 2.00 -39.63 -3.49
CA SER A 356 0.89 -39.82 -4.43
C SER A 356 -0.06 -38.61 -4.43
N ILE A 357 -0.33 -38.06 -3.25
CA ILE A 357 -1.17 -36.90 -3.06
C ILE A 357 -0.53 -35.64 -3.63
N MET A 358 0.74 -35.37 -3.30
CA MET A 358 1.48 -34.20 -3.83
C MET A 358 1.61 -34.22 -5.36
N LEU A 359 1.74 -35.39 -5.96
CA LEU A 359 1.77 -35.58 -7.42
C LEU A 359 0.38 -35.42 -8.04
N SER A 360 -0.69 -35.84 -7.37
CA SER A 360 -2.08 -35.74 -7.88
C SER A 360 -2.59 -34.28 -7.86
N VAL A 361 -2.16 -33.46 -6.93
CA VAL A 361 -2.49 -32.01 -6.87
C VAL A 361 -1.98 -31.24 -8.09
N ARG A 362 -0.98 -31.76 -8.81
CA ARG A 362 -0.46 -31.15 -10.03
C ARG A 362 -1.50 -31.09 -11.17
N ASN A 363 -2.48 -31.99 -11.18
CA ASN A 363 -3.48 -32.13 -12.24
C ASN A 363 -4.88 -31.61 -11.83
N CYS A 364 -5.07 -31.16 -10.62
CA CYS A 364 -6.36 -30.69 -10.12
C CYS A 364 -6.39 -29.16 -10.03
N THR A 365 -7.00 -28.54 -11.04
CA THR A 365 -7.37 -27.13 -11.03
C THR A 365 -8.69 -26.86 -10.28
N ASP A 366 -9.35 -27.90 -9.76
CA ASP A 366 -10.65 -27.80 -9.13
C ASP A 366 -10.54 -27.78 -7.59
N LEU A 367 -11.08 -26.71 -6.98
CA LEU A 367 -11.12 -26.48 -5.55
C LEU A 367 -11.89 -27.54 -4.75
N THR A 368 -12.79 -28.28 -5.39
CA THR A 368 -13.61 -29.33 -4.76
C THR A 368 -12.80 -30.57 -4.37
N THR A 369 -11.72 -30.84 -5.05
CA THR A 369 -10.84 -31.98 -4.73
C THR A 369 -9.87 -31.69 -3.58
N ARG A 370 -9.75 -30.42 -3.14
CA ARG A 370 -8.95 -30.02 -1.97
C ARG A 370 -9.60 -30.39 -0.63
N LEU A 371 -10.90 -30.74 -0.61
CA LEU A 371 -11.66 -31.01 0.61
C LEU A 371 -11.67 -32.48 1.05
N HIS A 372 -11.07 -33.40 0.29
CA HIS A 372 -10.96 -34.81 0.65
C HIS A 372 -9.65 -35.19 1.35
N TRP A 373 -9.10 -34.25 2.12
CA TRP A 373 -7.88 -34.39 2.90
C TRP A 373 -8.15 -34.37 4.41
N THR A 374 -9.20 -35.04 4.84
CA THR A 374 -9.43 -35.37 6.25
C THR A 374 -9.04 -36.81 6.53
#